data_c2208e81f534387a6fe40f7726844b11
#
_entry.id   c2208e81f534387a6fe40f7726844b11
#
_cell.length_a   1.000
_cell.length_b   1.000
_cell.length_c   1.000
_cell.angle_alpha   90.00
_cell.angle_beta   90.00
_cell.angle_gamma   90.00
#
_symmetry.space_group_name_H-M   'P 1'
#
loop_
_entity.id
_entity.type
_entity.pdbx_description
1 polymer ?
#
loop_
_entity_poly.entity_id
_entity_poly.type
_entity_poly.pdbx_seq_one_letter_code
_entity_poly.pdbx_strand_id
1 'polypeptide(L)'
;MIVQQGLGVDLNLIPQEGSGGLVVTTVAGGHTDLGISSFAAAKAQIEAGNIRVLAIAGPVRYPGKYNHVKTLKEMGYDASMSSFVSVIGPPKMPKDVTAKLVRTFEKAIKNPDFQDFIIGNNMIPYYMPPEEFLRFCEREEKTYRQALAKVGHLKEK
;
A
#
# COMPACT_ATOMS: atom_id res chain seq x y z
N MET A 1 -11.82 -5.46 -5.10
CA MET A 1 -11.54 -5.98 -6.46
C MET A 1 -10.41 -7.00 -6.48
N ILE A 2 -9.12 -6.60 -6.46
CA ILE A 2 -7.98 -7.55 -6.47
C ILE A 2 -8.08 -8.53 -5.31
N VAL A 3 -8.34 -8.04 -4.11
CA VAL A 3 -8.52 -8.87 -2.91
C VAL A 3 -9.73 -9.79 -3.02
N GLN A 4 -10.87 -9.30 -3.48
CA GLN A 4 -12.08 -10.11 -3.69
C GLN A 4 -11.83 -11.27 -4.67
N GLN A 5 -11.16 -10.99 -5.80
CA GLN A 5 -10.82 -12.02 -6.77
C GLN A 5 -9.85 -13.05 -6.20
N GLY A 6 -8.83 -12.61 -5.45
CA GLY A 6 -7.86 -13.49 -4.82
C GLY A 6 -8.44 -14.33 -3.68
N LEU A 7 -9.46 -13.82 -2.99
CA LEU A 7 -10.16 -14.55 -1.92
C LEU A 7 -11.21 -15.53 -2.47
N GLY A 8 -11.66 -15.37 -3.71
CA GLY A 8 -12.72 -16.18 -4.28
C GLY A 8 -14.09 -15.99 -3.62
N VAL A 9 -14.33 -14.81 -3.02
CA VAL A 9 -15.60 -14.49 -2.34
C VAL A 9 -16.32 -13.37 -3.06
N ASP A 10 -17.63 -13.38 -3.01
CA ASP A 10 -18.46 -12.29 -3.51
C ASP A 10 -18.70 -11.27 -2.40
N LEU A 11 -18.25 -10.03 -2.63
CA LEU A 11 -18.37 -8.93 -1.70
C LEU A 11 -19.13 -7.78 -2.35
N ASN A 12 -20.07 -7.19 -1.61
CA ASN A 12 -20.69 -5.95 -2.03
C ASN A 12 -19.68 -4.81 -1.84
N LEU A 13 -19.08 -4.35 -2.93
CA LEU A 13 -18.06 -3.30 -2.90
C LEU A 13 -18.71 -1.92 -2.82
N ILE A 14 -18.38 -1.20 -1.74
CA ILE A 14 -18.84 0.16 -1.51
C ILE A 14 -17.63 1.11 -1.66
N PRO A 15 -17.42 1.70 -2.85
CA PRO A 15 -16.35 2.66 -3.05
C PRO A 15 -16.55 3.88 -2.15
N GLN A 16 -15.51 4.27 -1.44
CA GLN A 16 -15.50 5.48 -0.62
C GLN A 16 -14.72 6.57 -1.35
N GLU A 17 -15.33 7.72 -1.51
CA GLU A 17 -14.64 8.92 -2.01
C GLU A 17 -13.80 9.53 -0.91
N GLY A 18 -12.55 9.90 -1.23
CA GLY A 18 -11.65 10.58 -0.29
C GLY A 18 -10.53 9.69 0.25
N SER A 19 -10.12 9.94 1.48
CA SER A 19 -8.97 9.27 2.09
C SER A 19 -9.34 7.92 2.74
N GLY A 20 -8.32 7.07 2.94
CA GLY A 20 -8.48 5.81 3.69
C GLY A 20 -9.06 5.98 5.11
N GLY A 21 -9.06 7.19 5.66
CA GLY A 21 -9.68 7.50 6.95
C GLY A 21 -11.19 7.30 6.95
N LEU A 22 -11.89 7.63 5.85
CA LEU A 22 -13.34 7.42 5.75
C LEU A 22 -13.68 5.93 5.76
N VAL A 23 -12.90 5.09 5.07
CA VAL A 23 -13.07 3.63 5.12
C VAL A 23 -12.94 3.12 6.55
N VAL A 24 -11.95 3.62 7.28
CA VAL A 24 -11.69 3.22 8.67
C VAL A 24 -12.83 3.61 9.60
N THR A 25 -13.37 4.83 9.46
CA THR A 25 -14.49 5.30 10.30
C THR A 25 -15.78 4.56 10.00
N THR A 26 -16.07 4.20 8.75
CA THR A 26 -17.25 3.39 8.39
C THR A 26 -17.20 1.98 8.97
N VAL A 27 -16.02 1.35 8.99
CA VAL A 27 -15.84 0.04 9.65
C VAL A 27 -15.96 0.18 11.17
N ALA A 28 -15.30 1.18 11.77
CA ALA A 28 -15.36 1.41 13.22
C ALA A 28 -16.78 1.73 13.71
N GLY A 29 -17.58 2.39 12.86
CA GLY A 29 -18.99 2.69 13.14
C GLY A 29 -19.97 1.56 12.85
N GLY A 30 -19.50 0.39 12.37
CA GLY A 30 -20.34 -0.76 12.03
C GLY A 30 -21.20 -0.55 10.77
N HIS A 31 -20.88 0.43 9.94
CA HIS A 31 -21.61 0.69 8.68
C HIS A 31 -21.15 -0.22 7.51
N THR A 32 -19.99 -0.82 7.65
CA THR A 32 -19.46 -1.85 6.74
C THR A 32 -18.77 -2.95 7.55
N ASP A 33 -18.83 -4.19 7.05
CA ASP A 33 -18.26 -5.35 7.75
C ASP A 33 -16.74 -5.41 7.64
N LEU A 34 -16.20 -4.94 6.51
CA LEU A 34 -14.77 -4.97 6.17
C LEU A 34 -14.35 -3.67 5.49
N GLY A 35 -13.07 -3.33 5.61
CA GLY A 35 -12.45 -2.21 4.91
C GLY A 35 -11.04 -2.52 4.47
N ILE A 36 -10.63 -1.97 3.34
CA ILE A 36 -9.26 -1.99 2.86
C ILE A 36 -8.72 -0.56 2.92
N SER A 37 -7.70 -0.35 3.73
CA SER A 37 -7.10 0.96 3.94
C SER A 37 -5.60 0.84 4.21
N SER A 38 -4.89 1.96 4.16
CA SER A 38 -3.50 1.97 4.62
C SER A 38 -3.42 1.80 6.13
N PHE A 39 -2.35 1.14 6.59
CA PHE A 39 -2.15 0.93 8.03
C PHE A 39 -2.02 2.27 8.78
N ALA A 40 -1.37 3.26 8.16
CA ALA A 40 -1.22 4.60 8.75
C ALA A 40 -2.59 5.28 9.01
N ALA A 41 -3.55 5.16 8.08
CA ALA A 41 -4.89 5.70 8.26
C ALA A 41 -5.68 4.96 9.35
N ALA A 42 -5.43 3.66 9.53
CA ALA A 42 -6.14 2.81 10.49
C ALA A 42 -5.55 2.84 11.90
N LYS A 43 -4.31 3.34 12.09
CA LYS A 43 -3.52 3.26 13.33
C LYS A 43 -4.31 3.64 14.57
N ALA A 44 -4.91 4.83 14.57
CA ALA A 44 -5.62 5.35 15.75
C ALA A 44 -6.79 4.44 16.17
N GLN A 45 -7.57 3.95 15.21
CA GLN A 45 -8.72 3.08 15.51
C GLN A 45 -8.30 1.66 15.93
N ILE A 46 -7.16 1.17 15.40
CA ILE A 46 -6.57 -0.10 15.84
C ILE A 46 -6.08 0.03 17.29
N GLU A 47 -5.37 1.10 17.62
CA GLU A 47 -4.85 1.35 18.97
C GLU A 47 -5.95 1.59 20.00
N ALA A 48 -7.05 2.19 19.59
CA ALA A 48 -8.26 2.34 20.40
C ALA A 48 -9.09 1.06 20.54
N GLY A 49 -8.74 -0.02 19.81
CA GLY A 49 -9.47 -1.30 19.85
C GLY A 49 -10.80 -1.31 19.10
N ASN A 50 -11.11 -0.25 18.33
CA ASN A 50 -12.38 -0.14 17.60
C ASN A 50 -12.40 -0.97 16.31
N ILE A 51 -11.23 -1.30 15.77
CA ILE A 51 -11.09 -2.19 14.61
C ILE A 51 -9.93 -3.16 14.81
N ARG A 52 -9.99 -4.27 14.08
CA ARG A 52 -8.96 -5.32 14.10
C ARG A 52 -8.37 -5.52 12.71
N VAL A 53 -7.04 -5.64 12.63
CA VAL A 53 -6.36 -6.04 11.39
C VAL A 53 -6.54 -7.54 11.20
N LEU A 54 -7.10 -7.94 10.07
CA LEU A 54 -7.34 -9.35 9.73
C LEU A 54 -6.19 -9.94 8.92
N ALA A 55 -5.69 -9.19 7.94
CA ALA A 55 -4.61 -9.59 7.06
C ALA A 55 -3.92 -8.38 6.44
N ILE A 56 -2.73 -8.59 5.93
CA ILE A 56 -1.97 -7.60 5.16
C ILE A 56 -2.10 -7.94 3.67
N ALA A 57 -2.61 -7.01 2.87
CA ALA A 57 -2.69 -7.17 1.43
C ALA A 57 -1.36 -6.84 0.71
N GLY A 58 -0.34 -6.42 1.44
CA GLY A 58 1.00 -6.15 0.92
C GLY A 58 1.87 -7.41 0.75
N PRO A 59 3.04 -7.27 0.11
CA PRO A 59 3.94 -8.40 -0.17
C PRO A 59 4.66 -8.95 1.07
N VAL A 60 4.77 -8.16 2.13
CA VAL A 60 5.45 -8.52 3.39
C VAL A 60 4.64 -8.07 4.59
N ARG A 61 4.91 -8.67 5.75
CA ARG A 61 4.31 -8.26 7.02
C ARG A 61 4.86 -6.90 7.47
N TYR A 62 4.06 -6.18 8.24
CA TYR A 62 4.56 -4.99 8.92
C TYR A 62 5.54 -5.37 10.04
N PRO A 63 6.66 -4.65 10.19
CA PRO A 63 7.59 -4.86 11.28
C PRO A 63 7.01 -4.44 12.65
N GLY A 64 7.67 -4.84 13.73
CA GLY A 64 7.31 -4.45 15.08
C GLY A 64 6.04 -5.10 15.61
N LYS A 65 5.17 -4.34 16.27
CA LYS A 65 3.98 -4.80 17.00
C LYS A 65 3.03 -5.67 16.16
N TYR A 66 2.97 -5.44 14.85
CA TYR A 66 2.02 -6.11 13.95
C TYR A 66 2.64 -7.22 13.10
N ASN A 67 3.86 -7.65 13.41
CA ASN A 67 4.53 -8.73 12.67
C ASN A 67 3.82 -10.09 12.79
N HIS A 68 2.93 -10.25 13.76
CA HIS A 68 2.09 -11.44 13.92
C HIS A 68 0.97 -11.53 12.88
N VAL A 69 0.57 -10.42 12.23
CA VAL A 69 -0.48 -10.40 11.22
C VAL A 69 0.08 -10.92 9.90
N LYS A 70 -0.52 -12.01 9.40
CA LYS A 70 -0.11 -12.64 8.13
C LYS A 70 -0.50 -11.80 6.92
N THR A 71 0.26 -11.94 5.86
CA THR A 71 -0.16 -11.45 4.53
C THR A 71 -1.21 -12.38 3.93
N LEU A 72 -2.01 -11.86 3.00
CA LEU A 72 -2.97 -12.69 2.25
C LEU A 72 -2.26 -13.83 1.53
N LYS A 73 -1.07 -13.58 0.98
CA LYS A 73 -0.25 -14.61 0.32
C LYS A 73 0.18 -15.73 1.28
N GLU A 74 0.58 -15.41 2.51
CA GLU A 74 0.91 -16.40 3.54
C GLU A 74 -0.30 -17.20 4.02
N MET A 75 -1.50 -16.69 3.79
CA MET A 75 -2.77 -17.37 4.07
C MET A 75 -3.25 -18.21 2.88
N GLY A 76 -2.48 -18.26 1.77
CA GLY A 76 -2.80 -19.05 0.58
C GLY A 76 -3.65 -18.31 -0.48
N TYR A 77 -3.88 -17.01 -0.31
CA TYR A 77 -4.65 -16.22 -1.27
C TYR A 77 -3.75 -15.50 -2.28
N ASP A 78 -4.06 -15.63 -3.57
CA ASP A 78 -3.35 -14.92 -4.64
C ASP A 78 -3.87 -13.48 -4.77
N ALA A 79 -3.63 -12.69 -3.73
CA ALA A 79 -4.02 -11.30 -3.67
C ALA A 79 -2.89 -10.49 -3.02
N SER A 80 -2.37 -9.51 -3.75
CA SER A 80 -1.38 -8.57 -3.24
C SER A 80 -1.64 -7.19 -3.81
N MET A 81 -1.53 -6.19 -2.95
CA MET A 81 -1.59 -4.77 -3.31
C MET A 81 -0.41 -4.07 -2.65
N SER A 82 0.28 -3.22 -3.41
CA SER A 82 1.36 -2.40 -2.88
C SER A 82 0.93 -0.94 -2.87
N SER A 83 1.14 -0.29 -1.72
CA SER A 83 1.09 1.17 -1.62
C SER A 83 2.51 1.67 -1.38
N PHE A 84 2.90 2.71 -2.07
CA PHE A 84 4.25 3.26 -1.98
C PHE A 84 4.23 4.79 -1.94
N VAL A 85 5.27 5.37 -1.37
CA VAL A 85 5.57 6.79 -1.42
C VAL A 85 6.81 6.95 -2.28
N SER A 86 6.74 7.83 -3.28
CA SER A 86 7.84 8.10 -4.18
C SER A 86 8.24 9.58 -4.20
N VAL A 87 9.49 9.85 -4.47
CA VAL A 87 9.99 11.20 -4.76
C VAL A 87 10.00 11.38 -6.27
N ILE A 88 9.31 12.41 -6.75
CA ILE A 88 9.22 12.73 -8.17
C ILE A 88 9.87 14.09 -8.42
N GLY A 89 10.44 14.26 -9.61
CA GLY A 89 11.04 15.50 -10.07
C GLY A 89 10.51 15.93 -11.43
N PRO A 90 10.80 17.17 -11.86
CA PRO A 90 10.45 17.65 -13.20
C PRO A 90 11.08 16.78 -14.29
N PRO A 91 10.46 16.68 -15.48
CA PRO A 91 11.07 16.03 -16.63
C PRO A 91 12.34 16.79 -17.08
N LYS A 92 13.30 16.07 -17.64
CA LYS A 92 14.55 16.63 -18.20
C LYS A 92 15.46 17.31 -17.16
N MET A 93 15.41 16.90 -15.91
CA MET A 93 16.32 17.37 -14.87
C MET A 93 17.78 17.04 -15.26
N PRO A 94 18.78 17.93 -14.96
CA PRO A 94 20.19 17.63 -15.21
C PRO A 94 20.61 16.32 -14.54
N LYS A 95 21.44 15.54 -15.25
CA LYS A 95 21.85 14.19 -14.78
C LYS A 95 22.63 14.23 -13.47
N ASP A 96 23.47 15.22 -13.28
CA ASP A 96 24.27 15.42 -12.06
C ASP A 96 23.39 15.76 -10.86
N VAL A 97 22.37 16.62 -11.05
CA VAL A 97 21.36 16.94 -10.01
C VAL A 97 20.56 15.69 -9.65
N THR A 98 20.07 14.95 -10.65
CA THR A 98 19.34 13.71 -10.44
C THR A 98 20.18 12.70 -9.67
N ALA A 99 21.42 12.47 -10.07
CA ALA A 99 22.32 11.55 -9.39
C ALA A 99 22.63 11.97 -7.95
N LYS A 100 22.74 13.26 -7.68
CA LYS A 100 22.93 13.79 -6.33
C LYS A 100 21.70 13.53 -5.46
N LEU A 101 20.50 13.81 -5.97
CA LEU A 101 19.24 13.57 -5.24
C LEU A 101 19.04 12.08 -4.95
N VAL A 102 19.24 11.20 -5.93
CA VAL A 102 19.13 9.75 -5.75
C VAL A 102 20.02 9.27 -4.59
N ARG A 103 21.30 9.63 -4.61
CA ARG A 103 22.25 9.28 -3.52
C ARG A 103 21.83 9.86 -2.17
N THR A 104 21.28 11.08 -2.16
CA THR A 104 20.85 11.73 -0.93
C THR A 104 19.65 11.01 -0.31
N PHE A 105 18.64 10.69 -1.11
CA PHE A 105 17.45 9.94 -0.66
C PHE A 105 17.79 8.51 -0.28
N GLU A 106 18.68 7.84 -1.02
CA GLU A 106 19.16 6.51 -0.64
C GLU A 106 19.84 6.53 0.74
N LYS A 107 20.70 7.52 0.99
CA LYS A 107 21.34 7.69 2.29
C LYS A 107 20.32 8.00 3.39
N ALA A 108 19.33 8.83 3.10
CA ALA A 108 18.30 9.20 4.07
C ALA A 108 17.45 7.98 4.49
N ILE A 109 16.98 7.16 3.54
CA ILE A 109 16.18 5.99 3.86
C ILE A 109 16.95 4.90 4.62
N LYS A 110 18.29 4.87 4.47
CA LYS A 110 19.18 3.95 5.21
C LYS A 110 19.59 4.48 6.59
N ASN A 111 19.22 5.71 6.94
CA ASN A 111 19.49 6.27 8.26
C ASN A 111 18.65 5.56 9.32
N PRO A 112 19.23 5.04 10.41
CA PRO A 112 18.50 4.31 11.44
C PRO A 112 17.36 5.12 12.06
N ASP A 113 17.59 6.38 12.43
CA ASP A 113 16.58 7.23 13.06
C ASP A 113 15.37 7.45 12.13
N PHE A 114 15.63 7.56 10.82
CA PHE A 114 14.57 7.68 9.84
C PHE A 114 13.81 6.36 9.62
N GLN A 115 14.51 5.23 9.68
CA GLN A 115 13.86 3.92 9.65
C GLN A 115 12.96 3.70 10.86
N ASP A 116 13.44 4.05 12.05
CA ASP A 116 12.67 3.96 13.29
C ASP A 116 11.43 4.86 13.24
N PHE A 117 11.55 6.07 12.69
CA PHE A 117 10.42 6.97 12.44
C PHE A 117 9.40 6.34 11.48
N ILE A 118 9.85 5.75 10.37
CA ILE A 118 8.97 5.08 9.39
C ILE A 118 8.24 3.91 10.04
N ILE A 119 8.96 3.04 10.76
CA ILE A 119 8.40 1.87 11.46
C ILE A 119 7.42 2.31 12.54
N GLY A 120 7.75 3.34 13.31
CA GLY A 120 6.88 3.91 14.35
C GLY A 120 5.56 4.49 13.81
N ASN A 121 5.53 4.85 12.52
CA ASN A 121 4.33 5.26 11.81
C ASN A 121 3.64 4.12 11.04
N ASN A 122 3.97 2.86 11.36
CA ASN A 122 3.44 1.66 10.72
C ASN A 122 3.62 1.67 9.19
N MET A 123 4.79 2.08 8.75
CA MET A 123 5.23 1.98 7.36
C MET A 123 6.45 1.06 7.28
N ILE A 124 6.74 0.56 6.08
CA ILE A 124 7.88 -0.32 5.84
C ILE A 124 8.99 0.50 5.18
N PRO A 125 10.16 0.66 5.82
CA PRO A 125 11.27 1.32 5.17
C PRO A 125 11.79 0.47 4.02
N TYR A 126 11.67 1.00 2.81
CA TYR A 126 12.13 0.31 1.61
C TYR A 126 12.70 1.31 0.62
N TYR A 127 13.90 1.06 0.14
CA TYR A 127 14.51 1.83 -0.93
C TYR A 127 14.46 1.04 -2.23
N MET A 128 13.96 1.67 -3.27
CA MET A 128 13.96 1.15 -4.63
C MET A 128 14.69 2.12 -5.55
N PRO A 129 15.77 1.68 -6.22
CA PRO A 129 16.48 2.52 -7.18
C PRO A 129 15.57 2.96 -8.34
N PRO A 130 15.83 4.11 -9.00
CA PRO A 130 14.94 4.66 -10.03
C PRO A 130 14.56 3.68 -11.15
N GLU A 131 15.52 2.93 -11.68
CA GLU A 131 15.26 1.97 -12.75
C GLU A 131 14.42 0.77 -12.29
N GLU A 132 14.64 0.30 -11.07
CA GLU A 132 13.84 -0.76 -10.46
C GLU A 132 12.42 -0.25 -10.20
N PHE A 133 12.30 0.98 -9.70
CA PHE A 133 11.01 1.62 -9.45
C PHE A 133 10.19 1.79 -10.72
N LEU A 134 10.80 2.19 -11.84
CA LEU A 134 10.11 2.25 -13.13
C LEU A 134 9.57 0.89 -13.56
N ARG A 135 10.40 -0.17 -13.49
CA ARG A 135 9.94 -1.53 -13.78
C ARG A 135 8.83 -2.02 -12.83
N PHE A 136 8.92 -1.61 -11.57
CA PHE A 136 7.85 -1.88 -10.61
C PHE A 136 6.55 -1.19 -11.03
N CYS A 137 6.58 0.10 -11.36
CA CYS A 137 5.39 0.84 -11.80
C CYS A 137 4.75 0.22 -13.06
N GLU A 138 5.54 -0.21 -14.04
CA GLU A 138 5.04 -0.88 -15.25
C GLU A 138 4.32 -2.20 -14.92
N ARG A 139 4.85 -3.00 -13.98
CA ARG A 139 4.19 -4.23 -13.54
C ARG A 139 2.89 -3.94 -12.79
N GLU A 140 2.91 -2.99 -11.87
CA GLU A 140 1.73 -2.58 -11.11
C GLU A 140 0.64 -2.04 -12.04
N GLU A 141 1.01 -1.17 -12.99
CA GLU A 141 0.06 -0.64 -13.98
C GLU A 141 -0.63 -1.78 -14.76
N LYS A 142 0.12 -2.76 -15.22
CA LYS A 142 -0.43 -3.93 -15.92
C LYS A 142 -1.41 -4.69 -15.03
N THR A 143 -1.04 -4.94 -13.79
CA THR A 143 -1.88 -5.65 -12.82
C THR A 143 -3.18 -4.91 -12.53
N TYR A 144 -3.10 -3.60 -12.27
CA TYR A 144 -4.28 -2.76 -12.03
C TYR A 144 -5.17 -2.65 -13.26
N ARG A 145 -4.60 -2.49 -14.46
CA ARG A 145 -5.37 -2.48 -15.71
C ARG A 145 -6.14 -3.78 -15.91
N GLN A 146 -5.51 -4.93 -15.69
CA GLN A 146 -6.17 -6.23 -15.79
C GLN A 146 -7.31 -6.38 -14.76
N ALA A 147 -7.10 -5.94 -13.53
CA ALA A 147 -8.14 -5.98 -12.50
C ALA A 147 -9.32 -5.05 -12.83
N LEU A 148 -9.06 -3.83 -13.32
CA LEU A 148 -10.08 -2.86 -13.71
C LEU A 148 -10.87 -3.31 -14.96
N ALA A 149 -10.21 -3.94 -15.92
CA ALA A 149 -10.87 -4.49 -17.11
C ALA A 149 -11.89 -5.57 -16.75
N LYS A 150 -11.54 -6.47 -15.83
CA LYS A 150 -12.45 -7.56 -15.38
C LYS A 150 -13.74 -7.07 -14.72
N VAL A 151 -13.78 -5.84 -14.23
CA VAL A 151 -14.96 -5.25 -13.57
C VAL A 151 -15.62 -4.14 -14.40
N GLY A 152 -15.22 -4.00 -15.67
CA GLY A 152 -15.84 -3.05 -16.61
C GLY A 152 -15.53 -1.57 -16.33
N HIS A 153 -14.53 -1.27 -15.49
CA HIS A 153 -14.13 0.12 -15.18
C HIS A 153 -13.04 0.68 -16.12
N LEU A 154 -12.47 -0.11 -17.01
CA LEU A 154 -11.65 0.37 -18.12
C LEU A 154 -12.49 0.40 -19.40
N LYS A 155 -12.75 1.59 -19.92
CA LYS A 155 -13.12 1.74 -21.33
C LYS A 155 -11.87 1.46 -22.16
N GLU A 156 -11.91 0.45 -23.01
CA GLU A 156 -10.90 0.29 -24.05
C GLU A 156 -10.85 1.59 -24.87
N LYS A 157 -9.64 2.15 -24.99
CA LYS A 157 -9.40 3.28 -25.91
C LYS A 157 -9.14 2.73 -27.28
#